data_785a782dba94d70739a3c590a7c54b75
#
_entry.id   785a782dba94d70739a3c590a7c54b75
#
_cell.length_a   1.000
_cell.length_b   1.000
_cell.length_c   1.000
_cell.angle_alpha   90.00
_cell.angle_beta   90.00
_cell.angle_gamma   90.00
#
_symmetry.space_group_name_H-M   'P 1'
#
loop_
_entity.id
_entity.type
_entity.pdbx_description
1 polymer ?
#
loop_
_entity_poly.entity_id
_entity_poly.type
_entity_poly.pdbx_seq_one_letter_code
_entity_poly.pdbx_strand_id
1 'polypeptide(L)'
;MMKKWIKMIVAVCTLSMLAIMPRGVLLADELQEDEIIVSIAEDLKQEAGDAEQFDNASVSVEETAEPVDEIALVEEDISEITDESSFVVESFPQDAHEEGVGAGGIVVGSNVTATVNTSTGAVVLTADAIYGGTLYDDWIERLGINKSKITSIKAATTSGTIYFPEYSWPLFQDCARLKTIDFTHFDTSRMRSMGSMFSGCRNLTTLDLSGFDTSNVTDMGSMFYDCTSLTKLDLRSFDTSNVEYMYGMFSNCSSLQSLNITSFDTSNVTGMSSMFFGCKSLTSLNVRHFNTANVSSMSNMFSGCKSLTSLDVSNFDTSNVNDMGYMFSDCIKLTSIDVSNFDTSVVKYFWGMFSGCSNLITLDLRSFDTTIATSISGMFYDCKNLITLDLSSFTISKSLNDPYLFSYWDSNLCLLKTPKKNSCSIDLPATMYDSSGKAYSKMPILSKSITLTRKGGKFTDVKDPTHPYYRAIYWAAGAGITKGYSDGTFGIDKSCTRGEMMMFLWRFAGKPTPKTVSKSPFKDVPKDHTFYKAILWGAQNGITKGYSDGTFGINRNVTRGACMMFLWRLKGQPNPTNVSKPPFKDVPKTHSYYKAILWGSQKKITNGYTSGAKKGTFGINENCTRGQIVTFLYRAK
;
A
#
# COMPACT_ATOMS: atom_id res chain seq x y z
N MET A 1 13.33 30.87 -19.99
CA MET A 1 11.87 30.85 -19.77
C MET A 1 11.40 29.63 -19.00
N MET A 2 11.71 28.40 -19.41
CA MET A 2 11.20 27.17 -18.77
C MET A 2 11.57 27.00 -17.26
N LYS A 3 12.80 27.36 -16.83
CA LYS A 3 13.20 27.34 -15.42
C LYS A 3 12.43 28.35 -14.54
N LYS A 4 12.03 29.47 -15.11
CA LYS A 4 11.20 30.50 -14.41
C LYS A 4 9.77 30.00 -14.18
N TRP A 5 9.19 29.26 -15.13
CA TRP A 5 7.86 28.67 -15.01
C TRP A 5 7.81 27.55 -13.99
N ILE A 6 8.85 26.71 -13.91
CA ILE A 6 8.94 25.63 -12.93
C ILE A 6 9.06 26.18 -11.49
N LYS A 7 9.88 27.22 -11.29
CA LYS A 7 9.98 27.90 -9.97
C LYS A 7 8.66 28.57 -9.57
N MET A 8 7.93 29.16 -10.52
CA MET A 8 6.63 29.79 -10.26
C MET A 8 5.53 28.77 -9.95
N ILE A 9 5.52 27.60 -10.59
CA ILE A 9 4.59 26.51 -10.30
C ILE A 9 4.88 25.91 -8.92
N VAL A 10 6.14 25.72 -8.54
CA VAL A 10 6.52 25.24 -7.21
C VAL A 10 6.12 26.26 -6.13
N ALA A 11 6.31 27.56 -6.36
CA ALA A 11 5.90 28.61 -5.41
C ALA A 11 4.38 28.71 -5.27
N VAL A 12 3.62 28.53 -6.34
CA VAL A 12 2.14 28.53 -6.31
C VAL A 12 1.61 27.25 -5.64
N CYS A 13 2.24 26.08 -5.87
CA CYS A 13 1.85 24.85 -5.19
C CYS A 13 2.17 24.87 -3.68
N THR A 14 3.27 25.49 -3.25
CA THR A 14 3.57 25.65 -1.82
C THR A 14 2.67 26.68 -1.15
N LEU A 15 2.30 27.76 -1.82
CA LEU A 15 1.33 28.75 -1.30
C LEU A 15 -0.10 28.20 -1.24
N SER A 16 -0.51 27.34 -2.18
CA SER A 16 -1.82 26.68 -2.13
C SER A 16 -1.90 25.57 -1.06
N MET A 17 -0.80 24.90 -0.73
CA MET A 17 -0.76 23.96 0.41
C MET A 17 -0.81 24.66 1.78
N LEU A 18 -0.27 25.89 1.89
CA LEU A 18 -0.35 26.71 3.11
C LEU A 18 -1.74 27.32 3.34
N ALA A 19 -2.54 27.49 2.29
CA ALA A 19 -3.89 28.06 2.38
C ALA A 19 -4.98 27.06 2.80
N ILE A 20 -4.69 25.75 2.82
CA ILE A 20 -5.65 24.67 3.13
C ILE A 20 -5.47 24.12 4.56
N MET A 21 -4.51 24.63 5.35
CA MET A 21 -4.37 24.24 6.76
C MET A 21 -5.25 25.07 7.68
N PRO A 22 -6.05 24.46 8.57
CA PRO A 22 -6.81 25.20 9.56
C PRO A 22 -5.85 25.96 10.49
N ARG A 23 -6.09 27.25 10.68
CA ARG A 23 -5.37 28.11 11.63
C ARG A 23 -5.51 27.56 13.05
N GLY A 24 -4.53 26.81 13.53
CA GLY A 24 -4.55 26.28 14.89
C GLY A 24 -3.35 25.46 15.34
N VAL A 25 -2.31 25.24 14.52
CA VAL A 25 -1.09 24.53 14.93
C VAL A 25 0.13 25.34 14.56
N LEU A 26 0.42 26.33 15.36
CA LEU A 26 1.68 27.07 15.35
C LEU A 26 2.05 27.35 16.80
N LEU A 27 2.93 26.52 17.34
CA LEU A 27 3.83 26.85 18.47
C LEU A 27 4.75 25.65 18.75
N ALA A 28 5.89 25.64 18.11
CA ALA A 28 7.19 25.10 18.56
C ALA A 28 8.03 24.60 17.38
N ASP A 29 8.48 25.50 16.49
CA ASP A 29 9.70 25.36 15.66
C ASP A 29 9.86 26.58 14.73
N GLU A 30 9.60 27.78 15.26
CA GLU A 30 9.58 29.05 14.48
C GLU A 30 10.97 29.66 14.17
N LEU A 31 12.09 28.95 14.31
CA LEU A 31 13.42 29.55 14.09
C LEU A 31 14.18 29.05 12.85
N GLN A 32 13.63 28.16 12.05
CA GLN A 32 14.28 27.69 10.81
C GLN A 32 13.55 28.02 9.51
N GLU A 33 12.26 28.32 9.54
CA GLU A 33 11.51 28.64 8.32
C GLU A 33 11.71 30.07 7.84
N ASP A 34 11.90 31.04 8.74
CA ASP A 34 12.14 32.42 8.38
C ASP A 34 13.51 32.63 7.71
N GLU A 35 14.55 31.88 8.09
CA GLU A 35 15.86 31.91 7.41
C GLU A 35 15.81 31.35 5.99
N ILE A 36 14.98 30.34 5.74
CA ILE A 36 14.80 29.77 4.40
C ILE A 36 14.01 30.72 3.49
N ILE A 37 12.99 31.40 4.02
CA ILE A 37 12.19 32.36 3.26
C ILE A 37 13.01 33.62 2.93
N VAL A 38 13.86 34.10 3.85
CA VAL A 38 14.76 35.22 3.62
C VAL A 38 15.83 34.88 2.60
N SER A 39 16.44 33.67 2.69
CA SER A 39 17.44 33.18 1.72
C SER A 39 16.87 33.08 0.29
N ILE A 40 15.65 32.55 0.14
CA ILE A 40 14.97 32.46 -1.17
C ILE A 40 14.62 33.86 -1.71
N ALA A 41 14.26 34.80 -0.85
CA ALA A 41 13.95 36.19 -1.24
C ALA A 41 15.20 36.97 -1.64
N GLU A 42 16.35 36.70 -1.04
CA GLU A 42 17.64 37.29 -1.40
C GLU A 42 18.18 36.73 -2.72
N ASP A 43 18.09 35.42 -2.95
CA ASP A 43 18.45 34.79 -4.23
C ASP A 43 17.60 35.31 -5.39
N LEU A 44 16.31 35.57 -5.16
CA LEU A 44 15.42 36.17 -6.16
C LEU A 44 15.72 37.66 -6.45
N LYS A 45 16.23 38.43 -5.47
CA LYS A 45 16.66 39.81 -5.67
C LYS A 45 17.99 39.91 -6.41
N GLN A 46 18.92 38.98 -6.17
CA GLN A 46 20.21 38.92 -6.83
C GLN A 46 20.09 38.49 -8.30
N GLU A 47 19.17 37.58 -8.65
CA GLU A 47 18.88 37.22 -10.05
C GLU A 47 18.08 38.28 -10.83
N ALA A 48 17.41 39.22 -10.14
CA ALA A 48 16.71 40.36 -10.78
C ALA A 48 17.64 41.53 -11.09
N GLY A 49 18.78 41.65 -10.37
CA GLY A 49 19.78 42.70 -10.59
C GLY A 49 20.65 42.50 -11.84
N ASP A 50 20.77 41.27 -12.33
CA ASP A 50 21.61 40.93 -13.50
C ASP A 50 20.84 40.95 -14.85
N ALA A 51 19.58 41.43 -14.88
CA ALA A 51 18.72 41.44 -16.06
C ALA A 51 18.54 42.81 -16.72
N GLU A 52 19.23 43.86 -16.22
CA GLU A 52 19.16 45.21 -16.81
C GLU A 52 20.35 45.54 -17.71
N GLN A 53 20.69 44.71 -18.64
CA GLN A 53 21.52 45.09 -19.80
C GLN A 53 21.23 44.17 -20.98
N PHE A 54 20.18 44.44 -21.73
CA PHE A 54 20.17 44.21 -23.19
C PHE A 54 19.04 45.04 -23.84
N ASP A 55 19.49 45.77 -24.80
CA ASP A 55 18.98 46.88 -25.57
C ASP A 55 17.67 46.69 -26.34
N ASN A 56 17.01 47.83 -26.54
CA ASN A 56 16.06 48.27 -27.54
C ASN A 56 16.09 47.55 -28.89
N ALA A 57 15.00 46.88 -29.23
CA ALA A 57 14.56 46.77 -30.62
C ALA A 57 13.02 46.87 -30.67
N SER A 58 12.59 47.97 -31.24
CA SER A 58 11.23 48.37 -31.53
C SER A 58 10.54 47.41 -32.50
N VAL A 59 9.41 46.81 -32.10
CA VAL A 59 8.38 46.31 -33.02
C VAL A 59 7.03 46.79 -32.53
N SER A 60 6.41 47.66 -33.31
CA SER A 60 5.04 48.13 -33.20
C SER A 60 4.07 46.97 -33.51
N VAL A 61 3.14 46.70 -32.63
CA VAL A 61 1.93 45.90 -32.94
C VAL A 61 0.73 46.73 -32.49
N GLU A 62 -0.16 47.01 -33.43
CA GLU A 62 -1.40 47.74 -33.29
C GLU A 62 -2.35 47.02 -32.30
N GLU A 63 -2.94 47.86 -31.43
CA GLU A 63 -4.09 47.52 -30.60
C GLU A 63 -5.33 47.32 -31.48
N THR A 64 -5.93 46.12 -31.42
CA THR A 64 -7.36 45.99 -31.64
C THR A 64 -7.92 45.22 -30.45
N ALA A 65 -8.50 45.99 -29.55
CA ALA A 65 -9.24 45.47 -28.39
C ALA A 65 -10.67 45.08 -28.84
N GLU A 66 -11.03 43.81 -28.71
CA GLU A 66 -12.40 43.43 -28.45
C GLU A 66 -12.46 42.71 -27.09
N PRO A 67 -13.48 42.98 -26.27
CA PRO A 67 -13.58 42.43 -24.91
C PRO A 67 -13.99 40.94 -24.99
N VAL A 68 -13.13 40.09 -24.48
CA VAL A 68 -13.47 38.69 -24.25
C VAL A 68 -14.19 38.61 -22.91
N ASP A 69 -15.45 38.18 -22.97
CA ASP A 69 -16.31 37.89 -21.83
C ASP A 69 -15.59 37.05 -20.76
N GLU A 70 -15.89 37.37 -19.51
CA GLU A 70 -15.51 36.64 -18.32
C GLU A 70 -15.68 35.15 -18.53
N ILE A 71 -14.59 34.41 -18.55
CA ILE A 71 -14.62 32.96 -18.33
C ILE A 71 -14.92 32.81 -16.84
N ALA A 72 -16.20 32.60 -16.54
CA ALA A 72 -16.64 32.10 -15.25
C ALA A 72 -15.83 30.83 -14.95
N LEU A 73 -14.96 30.91 -13.95
CA LEU A 73 -14.44 29.76 -13.27
C LEU A 73 -15.67 29.03 -12.69
N VAL A 74 -16.05 27.95 -13.33
CA VAL A 74 -16.97 27.00 -12.71
C VAL A 74 -16.17 26.35 -11.60
N GLU A 75 -16.29 26.90 -10.41
CA GLU A 75 -16.12 26.16 -9.17
C GLU A 75 -17.22 25.08 -9.20
N GLU A 76 -16.88 23.92 -9.75
CA GLU A 76 -17.72 22.75 -9.50
C GLU A 76 -17.58 22.41 -8.02
N ASP A 77 -18.59 22.85 -7.33
CA ASP A 77 -18.90 22.57 -5.94
C ASP A 77 -18.74 21.09 -5.62
N ILE A 78 -17.89 20.82 -4.65
CA ILE A 78 -17.82 19.55 -3.93
C ILE A 78 -19.03 19.46 -2.96
N SER A 79 -20.17 20.05 -3.30
CA SER A 79 -21.38 20.14 -2.47
C SER A 79 -22.51 19.21 -2.93
N GLU A 80 -22.31 18.35 -3.93
CA GLU A 80 -23.36 17.40 -4.35
C GLU A 80 -23.04 15.95 -3.99
N ILE A 81 -22.68 15.67 -2.74
CA ILE A 81 -22.99 14.40 -2.08
C ILE A 81 -23.52 14.71 -0.67
N THR A 82 -24.52 15.54 -0.62
CA THR A 82 -25.49 15.55 0.47
C THR A 82 -26.84 15.36 -0.17
N ASP A 83 -27.21 14.10 -0.34
CA ASP A 83 -28.62 13.77 -0.47
C ASP A 83 -29.22 14.00 0.93
N GLU A 84 -29.59 15.24 1.18
CA GLU A 84 -30.50 15.60 2.25
C GLU A 84 -31.86 15.05 1.86
N SER A 85 -32.07 13.73 2.07
CA SER A 85 -33.41 13.24 2.33
C SER A 85 -33.89 13.97 3.58
N SER A 86 -34.76 14.93 3.35
CA SER A 86 -35.49 15.72 4.31
C SER A 86 -35.97 14.87 5.50
N PHE A 87 -35.15 14.73 6.54
CA PHE A 87 -35.65 14.38 7.85
C PHE A 87 -36.18 15.67 8.47
N VAL A 88 -37.49 15.75 8.51
CA VAL A 88 -38.21 16.70 9.35
C VAL A 88 -37.74 16.44 10.77
N VAL A 89 -36.90 17.31 11.29
CA VAL A 89 -36.58 17.36 12.71
C VAL A 89 -37.86 17.83 13.41
N GLU A 90 -38.66 16.89 13.85
CA GLU A 90 -39.67 17.21 14.86
C GLU A 90 -38.90 17.69 16.10
N SER A 91 -39.02 18.96 16.40
CA SER A 91 -38.54 19.56 17.63
C SER A 91 -39.25 18.86 18.79
N PHE A 92 -38.48 17.99 19.46
CA PHE A 92 -38.92 17.45 20.75
C PHE A 92 -38.98 18.58 21.79
N PRO A 93 -40.00 18.62 22.63
CA PRO A 93 -40.15 19.67 23.62
C PRO A 93 -38.98 19.67 24.60
N GLN A 94 -38.38 20.84 24.76
CA GLN A 94 -37.49 21.14 25.89
C GLN A 94 -38.37 21.32 27.12
N ASP A 95 -38.84 20.24 27.72
CA ASP A 95 -39.37 20.25 29.06
C ASP A 95 -39.36 18.83 29.61
N ALA A 96 -38.49 18.57 30.55
CA ALA A 96 -38.86 17.75 31.69
C ALA A 96 -37.66 17.51 32.65
N HIS A 97 -37.83 18.06 33.83
CA HIS A 97 -37.34 17.57 35.12
C HIS A 97 -35.84 17.65 35.42
N GLU A 98 -35.44 18.83 35.88
CA GLU A 98 -34.50 18.95 36.95
C GLU A 98 -35.12 18.30 38.21
N GLU A 99 -34.89 17.03 38.44
CA GLU A 99 -35.00 16.45 39.79
C GLU A 99 -33.95 15.37 39.97
N GLY A 100 -33.07 15.60 40.93
CA GLY A 100 -32.39 14.55 41.68
C GLY A 100 -30.97 14.18 41.26
N VAL A 101 -30.06 15.14 41.12
CA VAL A 101 -28.61 14.82 41.10
C VAL A 101 -27.98 15.34 42.39
N GLY A 102 -27.46 14.42 43.20
CA GLY A 102 -26.70 14.72 44.40
C GLY A 102 -25.49 15.59 44.16
N ALA A 103 -25.19 16.46 45.09
CA ALA A 103 -24.20 17.53 45.09
C ALA A 103 -22.94 17.33 44.24
N GLY A 104 -22.73 18.13 43.19
CA GLY A 104 -21.41 18.53 42.70
C GLY A 104 -20.93 18.00 41.36
N GLY A 105 -21.74 17.30 40.58
CA GLY A 105 -21.34 16.83 39.21
C GLY A 105 -21.88 17.71 38.08
N ILE A 106 -21.16 17.80 36.98
CA ILE A 106 -21.60 18.44 35.72
C ILE A 106 -22.60 17.49 35.05
N VAL A 107 -23.81 17.96 34.72
CA VAL A 107 -24.79 17.15 33.97
C VAL A 107 -24.35 17.02 32.53
N VAL A 108 -24.10 15.79 32.07
CA VAL A 108 -23.60 15.45 30.74
C VAL A 108 -24.52 14.46 30.03
N GLY A 109 -25.63 14.10 30.61
CA GLY A 109 -26.61 13.18 30.07
C GLY A 109 -27.85 13.09 30.91
N SER A 110 -28.87 12.36 30.44
CA SER A 110 -30.02 11.99 31.24
C SER A 110 -29.57 11.00 32.32
N ASN A 111 -29.69 11.38 33.58
CA ASN A 111 -29.18 10.64 34.73
C ASN A 111 -27.67 10.34 34.70
N VAL A 112 -26.89 11.16 34.00
CA VAL A 112 -25.41 11.05 33.92
C VAL A 112 -24.77 12.37 34.32
N THR A 113 -23.84 12.28 35.28
CA THR A 113 -22.99 13.41 35.69
C THR A 113 -21.54 13.09 35.46
N ALA A 114 -20.73 14.14 35.36
CA ALA A 114 -19.29 14.05 35.21
C ALA A 114 -18.55 14.84 36.28
N THR A 115 -17.43 14.33 36.73
CA THR A 115 -16.42 15.10 37.48
C THR A 115 -15.15 15.21 36.65
N VAL A 116 -14.55 16.39 36.63
CA VAL A 116 -13.35 16.68 35.85
C VAL A 116 -12.23 17.14 36.75
N ASN A 117 -11.10 16.46 36.70
CA ASN A 117 -9.87 16.96 37.28
C ASN A 117 -9.17 17.88 36.27
N THR A 118 -9.31 19.18 36.41
CA THR A 118 -8.80 20.18 35.47
C THR A 118 -7.26 20.24 35.39
N SER A 119 -6.55 19.76 36.43
CA SER A 119 -5.09 19.71 36.44
C SER A 119 -4.55 18.48 35.67
N THR A 120 -5.24 17.37 35.70
CA THR A 120 -4.81 16.12 35.01
C THR A 120 -5.55 15.85 33.72
N GLY A 121 -6.74 16.43 33.55
CA GLY A 121 -7.63 16.13 32.41
C GLY A 121 -8.40 14.80 32.57
N ALA A 122 -8.43 14.21 33.73
CA ALA A 122 -9.17 12.98 33.98
C ALA A 122 -10.67 13.28 34.14
N VAL A 123 -11.51 12.50 33.49
CA VAL A 123 -12.97 12.57 33.51
C VAL A 123 -13.53 11.30 34.15
N VAL A 124 -14.41 11.44 35.09
CA VAL A 124 -15.16 10.32 35.69
C VAL A 124 -16.65 10.57 35.50
N LEU A 125 -17.33 9.62 34.89
CA LEU A 125 -18.77 9.65 34.63
C LEU A 125 -19.50 8.81 35.69
N THR A 126 -20.69 9.25 36.09
CA THR A 126 -21.54 8.53 37.02
C THR A 126 -22.98 8.55 36.51
N ALA A 127 -23.54 7.39 36.27
CA ALA A 127 -24.96 7.22 36.00
C ALA A 127 -25.72 6.77 37.26
N ASP A 128 -27.04 6.94 37.24
CA ASP A 128 -27.89 6.38 38.28
C ASP A 128 -27.63 4.89 38.48
N ALA A 129 -27.46 4.46 39.73
CA ALA A 129 -27.05 3.09 40.03
C ALA A 129 -28.13 2.04 39.73
N ILE A 130 -29.40 2.44 39.68
CA ILE A 130 -30.55 1.54 39.46
C ILE A 130 -31.03 1.59 38.04
N TYR A 131 -31.20 2.81 37.50
CA TYR A 131 -31.82 3.03 36.16
C TYR A 131 -30.82 3.25 35.06
N GLY A 132 -29.52 3.43 35.38
CA GLY A 132 -28.50 3.87 34.43
C GLY A 132 -28.78 5.30 33.92
N GLY A 133 -28.12 5.67 32.85
CA GLY A 133 -28.32 6.96 32.21
C GLY A 133 -27.80 6.99 30.80
N THR A 134 -28.22 7.98 30.01
CA THR A 134 -27.80 8.15 28.62
C THR A 134 -27.02 9.44 28.43
N LEU A 135 -25.84 9.38 27.84
CA LEU A 135 -25.05 10.57 27.50
C LEU A 135 -25.79 11.43 26.48
N TYR A 136 -25.59 12.74 26.56
CA TYR A 136 -25.97 13.65 25.49
C TYR A 136 -24.91 13.67 24.37
N ASP A 137 -25.28 14.06 23.16
CA ASP A 137 -24.35 14.14 22.03
C ASP A 137 -23.23 15.17 22.28
N ASP A 138 -23.55 16.26 22.99
CA ASP A 138 -22.64 17.36 23.33
C ASP A 138 -22.01 17.21 24.74
N TRP A 139 -21.95 15.99 25.27
CA TRP A 139 -21.51 15.74 26.66
C TRP A 139 -20.11 16.28 26.97
N ILE A 140 -19.18 16.25 26.00
CA ILE A 140 -17.81 16.79 26.18
C ILE A 140 -17.82 18.32 26.28
N GLU A 141 -18.60 18.99 25.46
CA GLU A 141 -18.74 20.44 25.45
C GLU A 141 -19.32 20.92 26.80
N ARG A 142 -20.23 20.17 27.37
CA ARG A 142 -20.83 20.43 28.70
C ARG A 142 -19.83 20.36 29.84
N LEU A 143 -18.69 19.66 29.67
CA LEU A 143 -17.63 19.65 30.68
C LEU A 143 -17.00 21.02 30.92
N GLY A 144 -17.20 21.99 30.03
CA GLY A 144 -16.64 23.34 30.13
C GLY A 144 -15.12 23.41 30.04
N ILE A 145 -14.47 22.36 29.55
CA ILE A 145 -13.03 22.30 29.31
C ILE A 145 -12.75 22.01 27.84
N ASN A 146 -11.60 22.46 27.35
CA ASN A 146 -11.18 22.11 26.01
C ASN A 146 -10.94 20.60 25.92
N LYS A 147 -11.61 19.92 24.97
CA LYS A 147 -11.52 18.48 24.74
C LYS A 147 -10.08 17.98 24.56
N SER A 148 -9.19 18.83 24.01
CA SER A 148 -7.76 18.51 23.88
C SER A 148 -7.02 18.37 25.23
N LYS A 149 -7.63 18.75 26.35
CA LYS A 149 -7.07 18.56 27.70
C LYS A 149 -7.46 17.22 28.33
N ILE A 150 -8.45 16.52 27.78
CA ILE A 150 -8.92 15.24 28.31
C ILE A 150 -7.83 14.18 28.13
N THR A 151 -7.46 13.48 29.22
CA THR A 151 -6.39 12.48 29.21
C THR A 151 -6.86 11.07 29.51
N SER A 152 -7.97 10.93 30.22
CA SER A 152 -8.62 9.65 30.53
C SER A 152 -10.10 9.83 30.80
N ILE A 153 -10.87 8.80 30.46
CA ILE A 153 -12.31 8.72 30.69
C ILE A 153 -12.62 7.37 31.29
N LYS A 154 -13.46 7.34 32.33
CA LYS A 154 -13.97 6.10 32.93
C LYS A 154 -15.31 6.34 33.63
N ALA A 155 -16.06 5.29 33.87
CA ALA A 155 -17.19 5.32 34.81
C ALA A 155 -16.71 5.24 36.27
N ALA A 156 -17.49 5.78 37.22
CA ALA A 156 -17.29 5.54 38.63
C ALA A 156 -17.60 4.07 38.96
N THR A 157 -16.92 3.50 39.95
CA THR A 157 -17.12 2.10 40.36
C THR A 157 -18.54 1.81 40.88
N THR A 158 -19.25 2.87 41.30
CA THR A 158 -20.65 2.81 41.79
C THR A 158 -21.65 3.23 40.70
N SER A 159 -21.19 3.46 39.47
CA SER A 159 -22.05 3.87 38.37
C SER A 159 -22.98 2.73 37.95
N GLY A 160 -24.21 3.07 37.61
CA GLY A 160 -25.06 2.23 36.77
C GLY A 160 -24.59 2.23 35.30
N THR A 161 -25.34 1.59 34.43
CA THR A 161 -25.02 1.51 33.01
C THR A 161 -25.11 2.88 32.34
N ILE A 162 -24.10 3.23 31.56
CA ILE A 162 -24.04 4.45 30.74
C ILE A 162 -24.32 4.07 29.31
N TYR A 163 -25.48 4.46 28.80
CA TYR A 163 -25.86 4.24 27.41
C TYR A 163 -25.32 5.37 26.53
N PHE A 164 -24.84 5.01 25.36
CA PHE A 164 -24.58 5.98 24.31
C PHE A 164 -25.85 6.32 23.56
N PRO A 165 -25.97 7.55 23.02
CA PRO A 165 -27.11 7.93 22.17
C PRO A 165 -27.14 7.09 20.87
N GLU A 166 -28.32 6.95 20.29
CA GLU A 166 -28.56 6.14 19.08
C GLU A 166 -27.76 6.66 17.87
N TYR A 167 -27.72 7.96 17.70
CA TYR A 167 -27.00 8.68 16.65
C TYR A 167 -25.99 9.61 17.32
N SER A 168 -24.88 9.07 17.80
CA SER A 168 -23.87 9.89 18.42
C SER A 168 -22.72 10.18 17.45
N TRP A 169 -22.64 11.43 17.07
CA TRP A 169 -21.56 11.96 16.28
C TRP A 169 -21.04 13.25 16.92
N PRO A 170 -19.79 13.39 17.19
CA PRO A 170 -18.63 12.51 17.42
C PRO A 170 -18.22 12.47 18.90
N LEU A 171 -18.48 11.34 19.60
CA LEU A 171 -18.37 11.23 21.06
C LEU A 171 -17.02 11.60 21.67
N PHE A 172 -15.90 11.17 21.07
CA PHE A 172 -14.54 11.42 21.59
C PHE A 172 -13.65 12.12 20.56
N GLN A 173 -14.24 12.66 19.51
CA GLN A 173 -13.48 13.30 18.41
C GLN A 173 -12.59 14.42 18.96
N ASP A 174 -11.34 14.46 18.45
CA ASP A 174 -10.32 15.45 18.78
C ASP A 174 -9.93 15.52 20.26
N CYS A 175 -10.20 14.47 21.05
CA CYS A 175 -9.61 14.30 22.35
C CYS A 175 -8.12 13.94 22.21
N ALA A 176 -7.34 14.88 21.66
CA ALA A 176 -5.97 14.63 21.17
C ALA A 176 -5.00 14.14 22.25
N ARG A 177 -5.24 14.41 23.53
CA ARG A 177 -4.44 13.95 24.67
C ARG A 177 -4.99 12.70 25.37
N LEU A 178 -6.12 12.18 24.90
CA LEU A 178 -6.75 11.01 25.47
C LEU A 178 -5.83 9.79 25.33
N LYS A 179 -5.50 9.15 26.45
CA LYS A 179 -4.60 8.00 26.53
C LYS A 179 -5.34 6.70 26.80
N THR A 180 -6.36 6.76 27.61
CA THR A 180 -7.12 5.60 28.07
C THR A 180 -8.59 5.92 28.19
N ILE A 181 -9.43 4.96 27.82
CA ILE A 181 -10.86 4.92 28.14
C ILE A 181 -11.12 3.56 28.78
N ASP A 182 -11.82 3.56 29.91
CA ASP A 182 -12.34 2.35 30.54
C ASP A 182 -13.84 2.26 30.23
N PHE A 183 -14.22 1.31 29.39
CA PHE A 183 -15.61 1.09 28.95
C PHE A 183 -16.40 0.16 29.85
N THR A 184 -15.90 -0.23 31.03
CA THR A 184 -16.69 -0.91 32.03
C THR A 184 -17.90 -0.04 32.38
N HIS A 185 -19.09 -0.56 32.42
CA HIS A 185 -20.36 0.16 32.60
C HIS A 185 -20.91 0.92 31.38
N PHE A 186 -20.25 0.87 30.23
CA PHE A 186 -20.80 1.49 29.00
C PHE A 186 -21.54 0.45 28.16
N ASP A 187 -22.66 0.85 27.57
CA ASP A 187 -23.50 0.02 26.70
C ASP A 187 -23.69 0.72 25.35
N THR A 188 -23.27 0.04 24.28
CA THR A 188 -23.31 0.52 22.90
C THR A 188 -24.45 -0.08 22.07
N SER A 189 -25.30 -0.95 22.69
CA SER A 189 -26.32 -1.73 21.97
C SER A 189 -27.37 -0.88 21.23
N ARG A 190 -27.53 0.40 21.63
CA ARG A 190 -28.47 1.34 21.00
C ARG A 190 -27.88 2.10 19.83
N MET A 191 -26.54 2.05 19.64
CA MET A 191 -25.86 2.86 18.65
C MET A 191 -26.13 2.37 17.24
N ARG A 192 -26.45 3.30 16.32
CA ARG A 192 -26.58 3.05 14.89
C ARG A 192 -25.42 3.63 14.09
N SER A 193 -24.73 4.63 14.63
CA SER A 193 -23.50 5.18 14.02
C SER A 193 -22.38 5.25 15.06
N MET A 194 -21.19 4.82 14.66
CA MET A 194 -19.92 5.01 15.36
C MET A 194 -18.95 5.83 14.53
N GLY A 195 -19.48 6.54 13.53
CA GLY A 195 -18.69 7.38 12.64
C GLY A 195 -17.89 8.41 13.43
N SER A 196 -16.61 8.54 13.12
CA SER A 196 -15.65 9.48 13.75
C SER A 196 -15.51 9.37 15.28
N MET A 197 -16.02 8.30 15.93
CA MET A 197 -16.09 8.18 17.38
C MET A 197 -14.78 8.49 18.10
N PHE A 198 -13.65 8.02 17.59
CA PHE A 198 -12.29 8.26 18.14
C PHE A 198 -11.42 9.09 17.18
N SER A 199 -12.00 9.72 16.19
CA SER A 199 -11.25 10.52 15.22
C SER A 199 -10.42 11.58 15.93
N GLY A 200 -9.14 11.74 15.57
CA GLY A 200 -8.23 12.71 16.19
C GLY A 200 -7.77 12.38 17.61
N CYS A 201 -8.02 11.18 18.13
CA CYS A 201 -7.49 10.73 19.43
C CYS A 201 -6.00 10.34 19.30
N ARG A 202 -5.16 11.32 19.03
CA ARG A 202 -3.75 11.14 18.62
C ARG A 202 -2.85 10.47 19.65
N ASN A 203 -3.17 10.56 20.95
CA ASN A 203 -2.37 9.97 22.03
C ASN A 203 -2.90 8.62 22.53
N LEU A 204 -3.97 8.11 21.93
CA LEU A 204 -4.54 6.81 22.26
C LEU A 204 -3.60 5.71 21.74
N THR A 205 -3.02 4.91 22.64
CA THR A 205 -2.03 3.88 22.30
C THR A 205 -2.62 2.48 22.22
N THR A 206 -3.62 2.23 23.04
CA THR A 206 -4.38 0.98 23.11
C THR A 206 -5.84 1.29 23.40
N LEU A 207 -6.73 0.44 22.94
CA LEU A 207 -8.16 0.58 23.15
C LEU A 207 -8.78 -0.82 23.24
N ASP A 208 -9.52 -1.08 24.31
CA ASP A 208 -10.30 -2.31 24.48
C ASP A 208 -11.76 -2.03 24.14
N LEU A 209 -12.23 -2.66 23.07
CA LEU A 209 -13.60 -2.56 22.55
C LEU A 209 -14.30 -3.91 22.57
N SER A 210 -13.79 -4.87 23.34
CA SER A 210 -14.32 -6.24 23.39
C SER A 210 -15.76 -6.33 23.90
N GLY A 211 -16.18 -5.32 24.69
CA GLY A 211 -17.54 -5.21 25.22
C GLY A 211 -18.53 -4.43 24.32
N PHE A 212 -18.09 -3.96 23.15
CA PHE A 212 -18.99 -3.20 22.27
C PHE A 212 -19.96 -4.13 21.55
N ASP A 213 -21.24 -3.82 21.66
CA ASP A 213 -22.29 -4.36 20.78
C ASP A 213 -22.41 -3.42 19.58
N THR A 214 -22.09 -3.96 18.39
CA THR A 214 -22.11 -3.22 17.13
C THR A 214 -23.17 -3.75 16.16
N SER A 215 -24.03 -4.64 16.63
CA SER A 215 -25.01 -5.35 15.79
C SER A 215 -26.03 -4.43 15.11
N ASN A 216 -26.28 -3.23 15.65
CA ASN A 216 -27.19 -2.23 15.08
C ASN A 216 -26.48 -1.13 14.28
N VAL A 217 -25.13 -1.17 14.20
CA VAL A 217 -24.34 -0.09 13.58
C VAL A 217 -24.33 -0.20 12.07
N THR A 218 -24.68 0.90 11.40
CA THR A 218 -24.66 1.01 9.93
C THR A 218 -23.50 1.86 9.41
N ASP A 219 -22.92 2.74 10.26
CA ASP A 219 -21.82 3.63 9.88
C ASP A 219 -20.65 3.54 10.87
N MET A 220 -19.47 3.18 10.34
CA MET A 220 -18.17 3.17 11.03
C MET A 220 -17.13 4.06 10.31
N GLY A 221 -17.60 4.98 9.46
CA GLY A 221 -16.73 5.87 8.70
C GLY A 221 -15.83 6.70 9.62
N SER A 222 -14.55 6.78 9.31
CA SER A 222 -13.54 7.57 10.05
C SER A 222 -13.46 7.26 11.56
N MET A 223 -13.98 6.11 12.04
CA MET A 223 -14.07 5.80 13.48
C MET A 223 -12.74 5.98 14.22
N PHE A 224 -11.61 5.62 13.60
CA PHE A 224 -10.26 5.76 14.16
C PHE A 224 -9.37 6.70 13.33
N TYR A 225 -9.98 7.60 12.54
CA TYR A 225 -9.23 8.55 11.72
C TYR A 225 -8.21 9.32 12.59
N ASP A 226 -6.96 9.42 12.13
CA ASP A 226 -5.87 10.17 12.80
C ASP A 226 -5.56 9.72 14.25
N CYS A 227 -5.84 8.45 14.60
CA CYS A 227 -5.35 7.81 15.83
C CYS A 227 -3.86 7.44 15.69
N THR A 228 -3.01 8.46 15.58
CA THR A 228 -1.61 8.32 15.15
C THR A 228 -0.71 7.52 16.08
N SER A 229 -1.05 7.40 17.37
CA SER A 229 -0.30 6.62 18.37
C SER A 229 -0.81 5.20 18.59
N LEU A 230 -1.95 4.84 17.99
CA LEU A 230 -2.54 3.52 18.17
C LEU A 230 -1.64 2.45 17.53
N THR A 231 -1.17 1.48 18.33
CA THR A 231 -0.21 0.47 17.89
C THR A 231 -0.82 -0.88 17.57
N LYS A 232 -1.90 -1.22 18.26
CA LYS A 232 -2.63 -2.48 18.09
C LYS A 232 -4.13 -2.22 18.26
N LEU A 233 -4.93 -2.92 17.47
CA LEU A 233 -6.39 -2.89 17.57
C LEU A 233 -6.95 -4.28 17.26
N ASP A 234 -7.80 -4.80 18.15
CA ASP A 234 -8.51 -6.07 17.98
C ASP A 234 -10.01 -5.80 17.93
N LEU A 235 -10.62 -6.04 16.78
CA LEU A 235 -12.03 -5.80 16.52
C LEU A 235 -12.80 -7.10 16.20
N ARG A 236 -12.30 -8.25 16.69
CA ARG A 236 -12.98 -9.55 16.46
C ARG A 236 -14.37 -9.65 17.09
N SER A 237 -14.67 -8.82 18.08
CA SER A 237 -16.00 -8.75 18.70
C SER A 237 -17.01 -7.96 17.87
N PHE A 238 -16.56 -7.19 16.86
CA PHE A 238 -17.44 -6.37 16.06
C PHE A 238 -18.29 -7.23 15.11
N ASP A 239 -19.60 -7.08 15.20
CA ASP A 239 -20.55 -7.48 14.18
C ASP A 239 -20.70 -6.31 13.20
N THR A 240 -20.29 -6.53 11.95
CA THR A 240 -20.35 -5.52 10.91
C THR A 240 -21.34 -5.86 9.80
N SER A 241 -22.20 -6.85 10.05
CA SER A 241 -23.15 -7.36 9.05
C SER A 241 -24.15 -6.31 8.56
N ASN A 242 -24.43 -5.26 9.35
CA ASN A 242 -25.31 -4.16 9.00
C ASN A 242 -24.57 -2.90 8.53
N VAL A 243 -23.21 -2.91 8.48
CA VAL A 243 -22.42 -1.72 8.18
C VAL A 243 -22.40 -1.44 6.67
N GLU A 244 -22.80 -0.22 6.32
CA GLU A 244 -22.82 0.30 4.94
C GLU A 244 -21.60 1.18 4.63
N TYR A 245 -21.05 1.88 5.65
CA TYR A 245 -19.97 2.86 5.47
C TYR A 245 -18.76 2.56 6.34
N MET A 246 -17.59 2.34 5.67
CA MET A 246 -16.27 2.12 6.32
C MET A 246 -15.19 3.06 5.76
N TYR A 247 -15.59 4.15 5.07
CA TYR A 247 -14.61 5.07 4.49
C TYR A 247 -13.71 5.68 5.57
N GLY A 248 -12.40 5.73 5.31
CA GLY A 248 -11.42 6.31 6.22
C GLY A 248 -11.33 5.69 7.62
N MET A 249 -11.95 4.51 7.88
CA MET A 249 -12.08 3.95 9.25
C MET A 249 -10.77 3.92 10.03
N PHE A 250 -9.64 3.59 9.38
CA PHE A 250 -8.31 3.55 9.99
C PHE A 250 -7.35 4.55 9.35
N SER A 251 -7.88 5.54 8.65
CA SER A 251 -7.05 6.52 7.93
C SER A 251 -6.12 7.25 8.91
N ASN A 252 -4.83 7.36 8.52
CA ASN A 252 -3.76 7.96 9.32
C ASN A 252 -3.47 7.30 10.69
N CYS A 253 -3.87 6.05 10.92
CA CYS A 253 -3.37 5.27 12.05
C CYS A 253 -1.89 4.90 11.82
N SER A 254 -1.02 5.91 11.81
CA SER A 254 0.36 5.80 11.30
C SER A 254 1.27 4.88 12.11
N SER A 255 0.99 4.67 13.40
CA SER A 255 1.75 3.75 14.28
C SER A 255 1.16 2.34 14.33
N LEU A 256 0.01 2.08 13.68
CA LEU A 256 -0.69 0.80 13.78
C LEU A 256 0.14 -0.33 13.14
N GLN A 257 0.58 -1.28 13.96
CA GLN A 257 1.41 -2.42 13.57
C GLN A 257 0.60 -3.70 13.40
N SER A 258 -0.47 -3.85 14.18
CA SER A 258 -1.33 -5.03 14.20
C SER A 258 -2.80 -4.62 14.25
N LEU A 259 -3.56 -5.11 13.30
CA LEU A 259 -5.00 -4.91 13.18
C LEU A 259 -5.67 -6.27 12.96
N ASN A 260 -6.65 -6.59 13.81
CA ASN A 260 -7.43 -7.81 13.68
C ASN A 260 -8.89 -7.48 13.35
N ILE A 261 -9.27 -7.74 12.12
CA ILE A 261 -10.59 -7.49 11.53
C ILE A 261 -11.15 -8.78 10.90
N THR A 262 -10.76 -9.94 11.43
CA THR A 262 -11.11 -11.24 10.82
C THR A 262 -12.59 -11.60 10.92
N SER A 263 -13.36 -10.89 11.76
CA SER A 263 -14.82 -11.03 11.88
C SER A 263 -15.61 -10.14 10.92
N PHE A 264 -14.96 -9.17 10.24
CA PHE A 264 -15.68 -8.19 9.44
C PHE A 264 -16.46 -8.87 8.31
N ASP A 265 -17.77 -8.73 8.33
CA ASP A 265 -18.66 -8.94 7.20
C ASP A 265 -18.79 -7.60 6.46
N THR A 266 -18.38 -7.58 5.19
CA THR A 266 -18.42 -6.37 4.37
C THR A 266 -19.45 -6.48 3.23
N SER A 267 -20.38 -7.43 3.34
CA SER A 267 -21.35 -7.71 2.26
C SER A 267 -22.31 -6.55 1.97
N ASN A 268 -22.57 -5.70 2.97
CA ASN A 268 -23.41 -4.52 2.82
C ASN A 268 -22.63 -3.22 2.60
N VAL A 269 -21.27 -3.27 2.63
CA VAL A 269 -20.47 -2.06 2.55
C VAL A 269 -20.42 -1.52 1.13
N THR A 270 -20.76 -0.23 0.99
CA THR A 270 -20.74 0.52 -0.27
C THR A 270 -19.56 1.50 -0.37
N GLY A 271 -19.02 1.96 0.76
CA GLY A 271 -17.94 2.94 0.84
C GLY A 271 -16.71 2.41 1.58
N MET A 272 -15.57 2.21 0.84
CA MET A 272 -14.28 1.77 1.41
C MET A 272 -13.12 2.72 1.08
N SER A 273 -13.41 3.90 0.53
CA SER A 273 -12.37 4.87 0.17
C SER A 273 -11.53 5.22 1.39
N SER A 274 -10.20 5.29 1.22
CA SER A 274 -9.23 5.68 2.27
C SER A 274 -9.24 4.82 3.54
N MET A 275 -9.87 3.62 3.55
CA MET A 275 -10.06 2.83 4.77
C MET A 275 -8.76 2.60 5.56
N PHE A 276 -7.64 2.36 4.86
CA PHE A 276 -6.32 2.16 5.46
C PHE A 276 -5.30 3.22 5.01
N PHE A 277 -5.77 4.37 4.53
CA PHE A 277 -4.88 5.46 4.08
C PHE A 277 -3.89 5.83 5.18
N GLY A 278 -2.61 5.94 4.85
CA GLY A 278 -1.58 6.40 5.79
C GLY A 278 -1.28 5.45 6.96
N CYS A 279 -1.71 4.20 6.94
CA CYS A 279 -1.30 3.16 7.90
C CYS A 279 0.16 2.75 7.71
N LYS A 280 1.09 3.68 7.98
CA LYS A 280 2.52 3.59 7.61
C LYS A 280 3.26 2.42 8.23
N SER A 281 2.87 1.99 9.43
CA SER A 281 3.56 0.95 10.21
C SER A 281 3.00 -0.46 10.02
N LEU A 282 1.87 -0.61 9.34
CA LEU A 282 1.20 -1.89 9.13
C LEU A 282 2.04 -2.79 8.22
N THR A 283 2.49 -3.93 8.73
CA THR A 283 3.40 -4.84 7.99
C THR A 283 2.68 -5.97 7.26
N SER A 284 1.49 -6.30 7.71
CA SER A 284 0.58 -7.28 7.12
C SER A 284 -0.86 -6.89 7.38
N LEU A 285 -1.75 -7.22 6.45
CA LEU A 285 -3.18 -6.97 6.55
C LEU A 285 -3.92 -8.13 5.87
N ASN A 286 -4.90 -8.73 6.56
CA ASN A 286 -5.74 -9.76 5.99
C ASN A 286 -7.10 -9.18 5.61
N VAL A 287 -7.32 -9.00 4.31
CA VAL A 287 -8.57 -8.52 3.71
C VAL A 287 -9.18 -9.56 2.75
N ARG A 288 -8.65 -10.79 2.77
CA ARG A 288 -9.08 -11.83 1.84
C ARG A 288 -10.56 -12.22 1.98
N HIS A 289 -11.14 -12.02 3.17
CA HIS A 289 -12.54 -12.32 3.46
C HIS A 289 -13.51 -11.19 3.06
N PHE A 290 -12.99 -10.01 2.66
CA PHE A 290 -13.82 -8.89 2.27
C PHE A 290 -14.68 -9.23 1.05
N ASN A 291 -15.98 -9.03 1.16
CA ASN A 291 -16.91 -8.96 0.04
C ASN A 291 -16.98 -7.50 -0.44
N THR A 292 -16.60 -7.26 -1.67
CA THR A 292 -16.53 -5.89 -2.23
C THR A 292 -17.52 -5.66 -3.38
N ALA A 293 -18.46 -6.58 -3.57
CA ALA A 293 -19.40 -6.54 -4.70
C ALA A 293 -20.26 -5.28 -4.73
N ASN A 294 -20.54 -4.67 -3.57
CA ASN A 294 -21.34 -3.45 -3.47
C ASN A 294 -20.51 -2.16 -3.43
N VAL A 295 -19.17 -2.27 -3.45
CA VAL A 295 -18.28 -1.11 -3.30
C VAL A 295 -18.19 -0.32 -4.60
N SER A 296 -18.49 0.98 -4.55
CA SER A 296 -18.45 1.88 -5.70
C SER A 296 -17.10 2.62 -5.85
N SER A 297 -16.37 2.84 -4.75
CA SER A 297 -15.06 3.51 -4.77
C SER A 297 -14.08 2.84 -3.80
N MET A 298 -12.86 2.61 -4.30
CA MET A 298 -11.70 2.12 -3.54
C MET A 298 -10.54 3.12 -3.57
N SER A 299 -10.84 4.41 -3.85
CA SER A 299 -9.81 5.43 -3.94
C SER A 299 -9.03 5.53 -2.62
N ASN A 300 -7.70 5.66 -2.73
CA ASN A 300 -6.78 5.75 -1.59
C ASN A 300 -6.81 4.58 -0.58
N MET A 301 -7.52 3.47 -0.84
CA MET A 301 -7.83 2.45 0.19
C MET A 301 -6.58 1.96 0.94
N PHE A 302 -5.46 1.77 0.27
CA PHE A 302 -4.18 1.35 0.86
C PHE A 302 -3.06 2.37 0.65
N SER A 303 -3.39 3.59 0.21
CA SER A 303 -2.39 4.62 -0.06
C SER A 303 -1.57 4.95 1.19
N GLY A 304 -0.25 5.05 1.05
CA GLY A 304 0.64 5.32 2.17
C GLY A 304 0.87 4.15 3.14
N CYS A 305 0.43 2.93 2.84
CA CYS A 305 0.76 1.73 3.61
C CYS A 305 2.22 1.31 3.40
N LYS A 306 3.16 2.17 3.84
CA LYS A 306 4.58 2.13 3.49
C LYS A 306 5.31 0.86 3.94
N SER A 307 4.78 0.14 4.93
CA SER A 307 5.41 -1.06 5.51
C SER A 307 4.83 -2.37 5.02
N LEU A 308 3.71 -2.37 4.29
CA LEU A 308 3.14 -3.59 3.73
C LEU A 308 4.10 -4.23 2.73
N THR A 309 4.41 -5.51 2.96
CA THR A 309 5.30 -6.29 2.09
C THR A 309 4.56 -7.19 1.11
N SER A 310 3.32 -7.50 1.42
CA SER A 310 2.37 -8.26 0.59
C SER A 310 0.94 -7.90 0.97
N LEU A 311 0.03 -7.99 0.01
CA LEU A 311 -1.40 -7.80 0.18
C LEU A 311 -2.13 -8.78 -0.75
N ASP A 312 -3.11 -9.51 -0.20
CA ASP A 312 -3.93 -10.44 -0.97
C ASP A 312 -5.32 -9.82 -1.21
N VAL A 313 -5.56 -9.40 -2.44
CA VAL A 313 -6.82 -8.82 -2.94
C VAL A 313 -7.48 -9.73 -3.98
N SER A 314 -7.13 -11.03 -3.97
CA SER A 314 -7.60 -12.00 -4.98
C SER A 314 -9.11 -12.28 -4.92
N ASN A 315 -9.77 -11.91 -3.81
CA ASN A 315 -11.22 -12.05 -3.64
C ASN A 315 -12.00 -10.75 -3.91
N PHE A 316 -11.31 -9.65 -4.22
CA PHE A 316 -12.02 -8.39 -4.49
C PHE A 316 -12.83 -8.49 -5.78
N ASP A 317 -14.13 -8.30 -5.67
CA ASP A 317 -15.01 -8.02 -6.79
C ASP A 317 -14.99 -6.51 -7.05
N THR A 318 -14.53 -6.11 -8.22
CA THR A 318 -14.40 -4.70 -8.59
C THR A 318 -15.34 -4.28 -9.70
N SER A 319 -16.32 -5.13 -10.03
CA SER A 319 -17.26 -4.92 -11.15
C SER A 319 -18.12 -3.66 -11.01
N ASN A 320 -18.32 -3.16 -9.78
CA ASN A 320 -19.07 -1.93 -9.50
C ASN A 320 -18.16 -0.73 -9.15
N VAL A 321 -16.85 -0.92 -9.09
CA VAL A 321 -15.91 0.14 -8.69
C VAL A 321 -15.64 1.10 -9.85
N ASN A 322 -15.98 2.37 -9.66
CA ASN A 322 -15.76 3.42 -10.66
C ASN A 322 -14.50 4.27 -10.40
N ASP A 323 -13.96 4.25 -9.16
CA ASP A 323 -12.77 4.99 -8.77
C ASP A 323 -11.76 4.10 -8.02
N MET A 324 -10.56 3.97 -8.61
CA MET A 324 -9.39 3.29 -8.06
C MET A 324 -8.18 4.24 -7.90
N GLY A 325 -8.43 5.55 -7.90
CA GLY A 325 -7.39 6.56 -7.78
C GLY A 325 -6.55 6.35 -6.51
N TYR A 326 -5.22 6.37 -6.66
CA TYR A 326 -4.24 6.22 -5.57
C TYR A 326 -4.40 4.94 -4.71
N MET A 327 -5.18 3.92 -5.13
CA MET A 327 -5.53 2.76 -4.31
C MET A 327 -4.32 2.11 -3.63
N PHE A 328 -3.18 2.01 -4.30
CA PHE A 328 -1.93 1.44 -3.79
C PHE A 328 -0.78 2.45 -3.76
N SER A 329 -1.06 3.74 -3.88
CA SER A 329 -0.01 4.76 -3.91
C SER A 329 0.87 4.67 -2.66
N ASP A 330 2.17 4.93 -2.80
CA ASP A 330 3.15 4.90 -1.70
C ASP A 330 3.22 3.59 -0.90
N CYS A 331 2.79 2.46 -1.46
CA CYS A 331 3.06 1.13 -0.91
C CYS A 331 4.52 0.73 -1.18
N ILE A 332 5.46 1.47 -0.57
CA ILE A 332 6.89 1.44 -0.92
C ILE A 332 7.56 0.07 -0.77
N LYS A 333 7.13 -0.76 0.21
CA LYS A 333 7.72 -2.08 0.43
C LYS A 333 7.08 -3.19 -0.38
N LEU A 334 5.99 -2.90 -1.09
CA LEU A 334 5.29 -3.88 -1.92
C LEU A 334 6.15 -4.22 -3.14
N THR A 335 6.51 -5.49 -3.32
CA THR A 335 7.36 -5.95 -4.43
C THR A 335 6.58 -6.54 -5.60
N SER A 336 5.36 -6.96 -5.34
CA SER A 336 4.38 -7.45 -6.31
C SER A 336 2.99 -7.38 -5.72
N ILE A 337 1.99 -7.22 -6.57
CA ILE A 337 0.58 -7.35 -6.23
C ILE A 337 -0.12 -8.11 -7.37
N ASP A 338 -1.05 -8.97 -7.02
CA ASP A 338 -1.88 -9.68 -8.00
C ASP A 338 -3.25 -8.99 -8.07
N VAL A 339 -3.48 -8.32 -9.20
CA VAL A 339 -4.73 -7.63 -9.55
C VAL A 339 -5.36 -8.24 -10.81
N SER A 340 -5.00 -9.48 -11.13
CA SER A 340 -5.45 -10.18 -12.34
C SER A 340 -6.95 -10.50 -12.33
N ASN A 341 -7.58 -10.48 -11.15
CA ASN A 341 -9.02 -10.64 -10.96
C ASN A 341 -9.83 -9.34 -11.08
N PHE A 342 -9.15 -8.17 -11.14
CA PHE A 342 -9.87 -6.89 -11.20
C PHE A 342 -10.62 -6.74 -12.53
N ASP A 343 -11.94 -6.56 -12.44
CA ASP A 343 -12.76 -6.03 -13.51
C ASP A 343 -12.70 -4.50 -13.45
N THR A 344 -12.21 -3.89 -14.50
CA THR A 344 -12.07 -2.43 -14.58
C THR A 344 -12.92 -1.82 -15.69
N SER A 345 -13.90 -2.57 -16.19
CA SER A 345 -14.73 -2.16 -17.33
C SER A 345 -15.57 -0.91 -17.05
N VAL A 346 -15.86 -0.61 -15.78
CA VAL A 346 -16.63 0.58 -15.34
C VAL A 346 -15.75 1.64 -14.66
N VAL A 347 -14.46 1.40 -14.51
CA VAL A 347 -13.55 2.33 -13.80
C VAL A 347 -13.25 3.55 -14.67
N LYS A 348 -13.51 4.74 -14.11
CA LYS A 348 -13.23 6.04 -14.74
C LYS A 348 -11.89 6.63 -14.29
N TYR A 349 -11.48 6.41 -13.03
CA TYR A 349 -10.35 7.07 -12.41
C TYR A 349 -9.29 6.06 -11.95
N PHE A 350 -8.08 6.14 -12.56
CA PHE A 350 -6.89 5.34 -12.23
C PHE A 350 -5.70 6.19 -11.80
N TRP A 351 -5.91 7.50 -11.58
CA TRP A 351 -4.84 8.43 -11.27
C TRP A 351 -3.99 7.94 -10.08
N GLY A 352 -2.67 7.94 -10.29
CA GLY A 352 -1.73 7.54 -9.24
C GLY A 352 -1.91 6.15 -8.65
N MET A 353 -2.69 5.23 -9.24
CA MET A 353 -3.07 3.95 -8.61
C MET A 353 -1.89 3.18 -8.02
N PHE A 354 -0.73 3.19 -8.65
CA PHE A 354 0.50 2.57 -8.18
C PHE A 354 1.63 3.58 -7.96
N SER A 355 1.33 4.88 -7.90
CA SER A 355 2.32 5.93 -7.71
C SER A 355 3.13 5.69 -6.44
N GLY A 356 4.46 5.94 -6.46
CA GLY A 356 5.32 5.74 -5.30
C GLY A 356 5.57 4.28 -4.90
N CYS A 357 5.04 3.29 -5.62
CA CYS A 357 5.36 1.88 -5.39
C CYS A 357 6.80 1.55 -5.81
N SER A 358 7.77 2.18 -5.15
CA SER A 358 9.17 2.22 -5.58
C SER A 358 9.88 0.86 -5.59
N ASN A 359 9.39 -0.14 -4.85
CA ASN A 359 9.92 -1.51 -4.86
C ASN A 359 9.11 -2.48 -5.74
N LEU A 360 8.05 -2.03 -6.38
CA LEU A 360 7.27 -2.86 -7.29
C LEU A 360 8.12 -3.23 -8.51
N ILE A 361 8.27 -4.53 -8.78
CA ILE A 361 9.19 -5.04 -9.80
C ILE A 361 8.45 -5.48 -11.06
N THR A 362 7.31 -6.11 -10.86
CA THR A 362 6.45 -6.61 -11.94
C THR A 362 5.00 -6.36 -11.59
N LEU A 363 4.22 -5.98 -12.59
CA LEU A 363 2.80 -5.76 -12.49
C LEU A 363 2.11 -6.36 -13.71
N ASP A 364 1.09 -7.19 -13.50
CA ASP A 364 0.29 -7.77 -14.57
C ASP A 364 -1.07 -7.08 -14.65
N LEU A 365 -1.25 -6.28 -15.70
CA LEU A 365 -2.46 -5.48 -15.94
C LEU A 365 -3.22 -5.96 -17.18
N ARG A 366 -3.02 -7.20 -17.60
CA ARG A 366 -3.68 -7.72 -18.82
C ARG A 366 -5.20 -7.86 -18.69
N SER A 367 -5.73 -7.88 -17.46
CA SER A 367 -7.17 -7.83 -17.18
C SER A 367 -7.77 -6.42 -17.28
N PHE A 368 -6.92 -5.36 -17.25
CA PHE A 368 -7.42 -4.00 -17.18
C PHE A 368 -8.02 -3.54 -18.50
N ASP A 369 -9.23 -3.02 -18.46
CA ASP A 369 -9.87 -2.25 -19.52
C ASP A 369 -9.90 -0.77 -19.12
N THR A 370 -9.32 0.08 -19.96
CA THR A 370 -9.27 1.54 -19.77
C THR A 370 -10.09 2.28 -20.83
N THR A 371 -11.03 1.60 -21.47
CA THR A 371 -11.78 2.15 -22.62
C THR A 371 -12.61 3.36 -22.23
N ILE A 372 -13.21 3.36 -21.03
CA ILE A 372 -14.02 4.47 -20.51
C ILE A 372 -13.26 5.35 -19.50
N ALA A 373 -11.98 5.06 -19.24
CA ALA A 373 -11.19 5.84 -18.32
C ALA A 373 -11.14 7.32 -18.71
N THR A 374 -11.29 8.20 -17.73
CA THR A 374 -11.16 9.65 -17.88
C THR A 374 -9.81 10.15 -17.38
N SER A 375 -9.17 9.40 -16.47
CA SER A 375 -7.81 9.70 -16.00
C SER A 375 -7.01 8.45 -15.68
N ILE A 376 -5.77 8.41 -16.20
CA ILE A 376 -4.72 7.43 -15.88
C ILE A 376 -3.43 8.12 -15.42
N SER A 377 -3.51 9.42 -15.10
CA SER A 377 -2.36 10.27 -14.80
C SER A 377 -1.57 9.75 -13.62
N GLY A 378 -0.24 9.74 -13.74
CA GLY A 378 0.66 9.32 -12.66
C GLY A 378 0.53 7.86 -12.23
N MET A 379 -0.20 7.01 -12.97
CA MET A 379 -0.50 5.64 -12.56
C MET A 379 0.74 4.84 -12.15
N PHE A 380 1.90 5.11 -12.77
CA PHE A 380 3.18 4.47 -12.46
C PHE A 380 4.26 5.50 -12.09
N TYR A 381 3.83 6.68 -11.62
CA TYR A 381 4.78 7.70 -11.17
C TYR A 381 5.65 7.13 -10.03
N ASP A 382 6.95 7.35 -10.08
CA ASP A 382 7.93 6.91 -9.06
C ASP A 382 7.99 5.39 -8.78
N CYS A 383 7.52 4.55 -9.73
CA CYS A 383 7.70 3.09 -9.72
C CYS A 383 9.14 2.72 -10.14
N LYS A 384 10.14 3.16 -9.35
CA LYS A 384 11.58 3.13 -9.70
C LYS A 384 12.12 1.75 -10.09
N ASN A 385 11.62 0.68 -9.48
CA ASN A 385 12.10 -0.69 -9.70
C ASN A 385 11.23 -1.51 -10.67
N LEU A 386 10.20 -0.90 -11.29
CA LEU A 386 9.37 -1.58 -12.27
C LEU A 386 10.20 -1.91 -13.53
N ILE A 387 10.32 -3.20 -13.84
CA ILE A 387 11.20 -3.68 -14.91
C ILE A 387 10.42 -4.02 -16.18
N THR A 388 9.24 -4.60 -16.01
CA THR A 388 8.38 -4.99 -17.12
C THR A 388 6.97 -4.51 -16.89
N LEU A 389 6.37 -3.94 -17.93
CA LEU A 389 4.99 -3.48 -17.92
C LEU A 389 4.30 -3.89 -19.22
N ASP A 390 3.15 -4.53 -19.10
CA ASP A 390 2.32 -4.94 -20.21
C ASP A 390 1.02 -4.12 -20.20
N LEU A 391 0.91 -3.13 -21.08
CA LEU A 391 -0.27 -2.29 -21.28
C LEU A 391 -1.07 -2.70 -22.51
N SER A 392 -0.84 -3.90 -23.07
CA SER A 392 -1.46 -4.32 -24.33
C SER A 392 -2.99 -4.45 -24.28
N SER A 393 -3.58 -4.45 -23.09
CA SER A 393 -5.04 -4.38 -22.87
C SER A 393 -5.59 -2.95 -22.91
N PHE A 394 -4.74 -1.94 -22.63
CA PHE A 394 -5.16 -0.55 -22.47
C PHE A 394 -5.64 0.07 -23.77
N THR A 395 -6.65 0.92 -23.65
CA THR A 395 -7.07 1.91 -24.65
C THR A 395 -6.81 3.30 -24.08
N ILE A 396 -6.00 4.11 -24.77
CA ILE A 396 -5.70 5.50 -24.37
C ILE A 396 -6.33 6.42 -25.41
N SER A 397 -7.40 7.11 -25.01
CA SER A 397 -8.15 8.04 -25.88
C SER A 397 -7.56 9.46 -25.83
N LYS A 398 -7.95 10.32 -26.78
CA LYS A 398 -7.57 11.74 -26.79
C LYS A 398 -8.22 12.55 -25.65
N SER A 399 -9.30 12.05 -25.08
CA SER A 399 -10.01 12.69 -23.96
C SER A 399 -9.28 12.56 -22.62
N LEU A 400 -8.24 11.73 -22.55
CA LEU A 400 -7.36 11.68 -21.39
C LEU A 400 -6.46 12.92 -21.40
N ASN A 401 -6.80 13.89 -20.60
CA ASN A 401 -6.18 15.23 -20.58
C ASN A 401 -4.75 15.26 -20.04
N ASP A 402 -4.19 14.14 -19.58
CA ASP A 402 -2.87 14.14 -18.96
C ASP A 402 -2.01 12.94 -19.34
N PRO A 403 -0.89 13.17 -20.02
CA PRO A 403 0.02 12.13 -20.49
C PRO A 403 1.09 11.68 -19.48
N TYR A 404 1.07 12.13 -18.23
CA TYR A 404 2.12 11.80 -17.24
C TYR A 404 1.93 10.42 -16.61
N LEU A 405 2.02 9.37 -17.41
CA LEU A 405 1.88 7.99 -16.92
C LEU A 405 3.08 7.55 -16.07
N PHE A 406 4.27 8.10 -16.36
CA PHE A 406 5.55 7.77 -15.72
C PHE A 406 6.25 9.01 -15.18
N SER A 407 7.16 8.85 -14.18
CA SER A 407 8.12 9.89 -13.82
C SER A 407 9.26 9.99 -14.85
N TYR A 408 9.78 11.19 -15.03
CA TYR A 408 10.87 11.46 -15.98
C TYR A 408 12.25 10.92 -15.56
N TRP A 409 12.41 10.52 -14.28
CA TRP A 409 13.70 10.22 -13.69
C TRP A 409 13.67 8.87 -12.94
N ASP A 410 14.69 8.06 -13.15
CA ASP A 410 14.99 6.85 -12.37
C ASP A 410 14.07 5.63 -12.55
N SER A 411 13.58 5.37 -13.74
CA SER A 411 12.88 4.09 -14.00
C SER A 411 13.85 2.99 -14.46
N ASN A 412 13.71 1.80 -13.86
CA ASN A 412 14.38 0.58 -14.32
C ASN A 412 13.60 -0.15 -15.42
N LEU A 413 12.60 0.48 -16.03
CA LEU A 413 11.75 -0.14 -17.04
C LEU A 413 12.59 -0.58 -18.25
N CYS A 414 12.64 -1.88 -18.48
CA CYS A 414 13.43 -2.51 -19.56
C CYS A 414 12.55 -3.03 -20.69
N LEU A 415 11.30 -3.39 -20.39
CA LEU A 415 10.35 -3.92 -21.34
C LEU A 415 8.97 -3.30 -21.13
N LEU A 416 8.44 -2.70 -22.17
CA LEU A 416 7.09 -2.15 -22.22
C LEU A 416 6.35 -2.74 -23.42
N LYS A 417 5.19 -3.35 -23.20
CA LYS A 417 4.22 -3.52 -24.26
C LYS A 417 3.27 -2.33 -24.23
N THR A 418 3.19 -1.63 -25.34
CA THR A 418 2.35 -0.44 -25.48
C THR A 418 0.86 -0.81 -25.48
N PRO A 419 -0.04 0.15 -25.23
CA PRO A 419 -1.49 -0.05 -25.35
C PRO A 419 -1.92 -0.62 -26.70
N LYS A 420 -3.04 -1.35 -26.71
CA LYS A 420 -3.68 -1.83 -27.95
C LYS A 420 -4.11 -0.68 -28.86
N LYS A 421 -4.52 0.45 -28.28
CA LYS A 421 -4.83 1.69 -28.96
C LYS A 421 -4.27 2.84 -28.12
N ASN A 422 -3.46 3.68 -28.75
CA ASN A 422 -2.91 4.87 -28.12
C ASN A 422 -3.12 6.08 -29.05
N SER A 423 -3.89 7.05 -28.58
CA SER A 423 -4.21 8.27 -29.32
C SER A 423 -3.46 9.51 -28.80
N CYS A 424 -2.65 9.36 -27.74
CA CYS A 424 -1.88 10.43 -27.10
C CYS A 424 -0.38 10.16 -27.18
N SER A 425 0.42 11.24 -27.15
CA SER A 425 1.87 11.14 -27.03
C SER A 425 2.24 11.17 -25.55
N ILE A 426 2.71 10.06 -24.99
CA ILE A 426 3.07 9.88 -23.59
C ILE A 426 4.58 9.78 -23.48
N ASP A 427 5.20 10.59 -22.61
CA ASP A 427 6.63 10.53 -22.39
C ASP A 427 7.04 9.18 -21.77
N LEU A 428 8.09 8.59 -22.29
CA LEU A 428 8.67 7.36 -21.76
C LEU A 428 9.76 7.70 -20.73
N PRO A 429 9.91 6.88 -19.70
CA PRO A 429 10.89 7.13 -18.63
C PRO A 429 12.35 7.00 -19.10
N ALA A 430 12.56 6.49 -20.31
CA ALA A 430 13.84 6.40 -20.98
C ALA A 430 13.63 6.21 -22.49
N THR A 431 14.67 6.43 -23.30
CA THR A 431 14.63 6.04 -24.72
C THR A 431 14.50 4.53 -24.84
N MET A 432 13.45 4.08 -25.52
CA MET A 432 13.17 2.66 -25.77
C MET A 432 13.17 2.38 -27.28
N TYR A 433 13.31 1.14 -27.65
CA TYR A 433 13.51 0.71 -29.04
C TYR A 433 12.54 -0.41 -29.40
N ASP A 434 11.99 -0.39 -30.61
CA ASP A 434 11.22 -1.50 -31.16
C ASP A 434 12.14 -2.61 -31.74
N SER A 435 11.52 -3.65 -32.27
CA SER A 435 12.23 -4.79 -32.88
C SER A 435 13.05 -4.42 -34.12
N SER A 436 12.77 -3.30 -34.81
CA SER A 436 13.55 -2.78 -35.93
C SER A 436 14.75 -1.93 -35.50
N GLY A 437 14.83 -1.60 -34.20
CA GLY A 437 15.86 -0.73 -33.65
C GLY A 437 15.52 0.76 -33.68
N LYS A 438 14.28 1.13 -34.09
CA LYS A 438 13.81 2.51 -34.05
C LYS A 438 13.65 2.98 -32.60
N ALA A 439 14.19 4.17 -32.31
CA ALA A 439 14.16 4.79 -30.99
C ALA A 439 12.88 5.59 -30.75
N TYR A 440 12.39 5.54 -29.50
CA TYR A 440 11.23 6.28 -29.01
C TYR A 440 11.56 6.90 -27.66
N SER A 441 11.44 8.22 -27.53
CA SER A 441 11.43 8.95 -26.26
C SER A 441 10.00 9.17 -25.73
N LYS A 442 9.02 9.01 -26.61
CA LYS A 442 7.59 9.07 -26.32
C LYS A 442 6.91 7.80 -26.82
N MET A 443 5.87 7.37 -26.12
CA MET A 443 5.03 6.26 -26.57
C MET A 443 4.35 6.67 -27.89
N PRO A 444 4.51 5.89 -28.97
CA PRO A 444 3.96 6.28 -30.26
C PRO A 444 2.43 6.18 -30.27
N ILE A 445 1.80 7.03 -31.10
CA ILE A 445 0.37 6.91 -31.42
C ILE A 445 0.20 5.67 -32.31
N LEU A 446 -0.57 4.70 -31.83
CA LEU A 446 -0.70 3.38 -32.46
C LEU A 446 -2.15 2.87 -32.36
N SER A 447 -2.53 2.11 -33.38
CA SER A 447 -3.76 1.30 -33.41
C SER A 447 -3.51 -0.17 -33.03
N LYS A 448 -2.28 -0.52 -32.69
CA LYS A 448 -1.82 -1.89 -32.39
C LYS A 448 -0.66 -1.84 -31.40
N SER A 449 -0.69 -2.69 -30.40
CA SER A 449 0.41 -2.81 -29.44
C SER A 449 1.72 -3.24 -30.09
N ILE A 450 2.81 -2.59 -29.67
CA ILE A 450 4.18 -3.00 -29.99
C ILE A 450 4.97 -3.23 -28.71
N THR A 451 6.07 -3.97 -28.81
CA THR A 451 7.00 -4.17 -27.71
C THR A 451 8.16 -3.21 -27.84
N LEU A 452 8.38 -2.42 -26.79
CA LEU A 452 9.52 -1.52 -26.67
C LEU A 452 10.49 -2.06 -25.62
N THR A 453 11.79 -1.97 -25.92
CA THR A 453 12.86 -2.42 -25.04
C THR A 453 13.90 -1.33 -24.85
N ARG A 454 14.50 -1.26 -23.67
CA ARG A 454 15.62 -0.35 -23.40
C ARG A 454 16.91 -0.93 -24.02
N LYS A 455 17.61 -0.18 -24.88
CA LYS A 455 18.93 -0.58 -25.37
C LYS A 455 19.94 -0.60 -24.20
N GLY A 456 20.67 -1.71 -24.05
CA GLY A 456 21.66 -1.85 -22.96
C GLY A 456 21.01 -2.23 -21.64
N GLY A 457 20.10 -3.21 -21.62
CA GLY A 457 19.66 -3.86 -20.40
C GLY A 457 20.88 -4.16 -19.51
N LYS A 458 20.67 -4.23 -18.19
CA LYS A 458 21.71 -4.39 -17.14
C LYS A 458 22.78 -5.47 -17.44
N PHE A 459 22.44 -6.43 -18.33
CA PHE A 459 23.30 -7.54 -18.70
C PHE A 459 23.53 -7.62 -20.21
N THR A 460 24.79 -7.69 -20.61
CA THR A 460 25.20 -7.68 -22.02
C THR A 460 24.81 -8.95 -22.78
N ASP A 461 24.59 -10.07 -22.08
CA ASP A 461 24.18 -11.37 -22.59
C ASP A 461 22.67 -11.64 -22.51
N VAL A 462 21.87 -10.70 -21.95
CA VAL A 462 20.43 -10.83 -21.79
C VAL A 462 19.72 -9.71 -22.57
N LYS A 463 19.77 -9.77 -23.89
CA LYS A 463 19.25 -8.70 -24.76
C LYS A 463 17.87 -9.01 -25.34
N ASP A 464 17.54 -10.29 -25.50
CA ASP A 464 16.30 -10.72 -26.11
C ASP A 464 15.16 -10.78 -25.07
N PRO A 465 14.18 -9.85 -25.13
CA PRO A 465 13.05 -9.83 -24.19
C PRO A 465 12.08 -11.00 -24.38
N THR A 466 12.17 -11.72 -25.51
CA THR A 466 11.36 -12.93 -25.75
C THR A 466 11.99 -14.17 -25.11
N HIS A 467 13.25 -14.07 -24.67
CA HIS A 467 13.94 -15.18 -24.01
C HIS A 467 13.18 -15.66 -22.78
N PRO A 468 12.94 -16.96 -22.60
CA PRO A 468 12.10 -17.50 -21.51
C PRO A 468 12.51 -17.06 -20.10
N TYR A 469 13.79 -16.75 -19.89
CA TYR A 469 14.34 -16.34 -18.59
C TYR A 469 14.45 -14.82 -18.43
N TYR A 470 14.17 -14.02 -19.45
CA TYR A 470 14.37 -12.57 -19.45
C TYR A 470 13.68 -11.91 -18.23
N ARG A 471 12.38 -12.14 -18.08
CA ARG A 471 11.60 -11.57 -16.95
C ARG A 471 12.15 -11.97 -15.59
N ALA A 472 12.51 -13.23 -15.43
CA ALA A 472 13.03 -13.76 -14.18
C ALA A 472 14.41 -13.17 -13.83
N ILE A 473 15.29 -13.00 -14.84
CA ILE A 473 16.64 -12.42 -14.66
C ILE A 473 16.54 -10.96 -14.24
N TYR A 474 15.74 -10.16 -14.93
CA TYR A 474 15.60 -8.74 -14.60
C TYR A 474 14.86 -8.52 -13.28
N TRP A 475 13.86 -9.35 -12.99
CA TRP A 475 13.26 -9.39 -11.66
C TRP A 475 14.30 -9.68 -10.57
N ALA A 476 15.12 -10.72 -10.74
CA ALA A 476 16.14 -11.07 -9.74
C ALA A 476 17.20 -9.97 -9.58
N ALA A 477 17.48 -9.22 -10.64
CA ALA A 477 18.34 -8.07 -10.62
C ALA A 477 17.74 -6.89 -9.84
N GLY A 478 16.46 -6.55 -10.10
CA GLY A 478 15.72 -5.51 -9.39
C GLY A 478 15.53 -5.82 -7.92
N ALA A 479 15.19 -7.08 -7.59
CA ALA A 479 15.07 -7.57 -6.21
C ALA A 479 16.42 -7.68 -5.47
N GLY A 480 17.56 -7.32 -6.11
CA GLY A 480 18.88 -7.41 -5.49
C GLY A 480 19.37 -8.85 -5.24
N ILE A 481 18.69 -9.85 -5.83
CA ILE A 481 19.04 -11.27 -5.74
C ILE A 481 20.33 -11.53 -6.53
N THR A 482 20.49 -10.86 -7.68
CA THR A 482 21.70 -10.94 -8.49
C THR A 482 22.22 -9.56 -8.89
N LYS A 483 23.53 -9.46 -9.05
CA LYS A 483 24.19 -8.29 -9.68
C LYS A 483 24.79 -8.63 -11.05
N GLY A 484 24.75 -9.91 -11.45
CA GLY A 484 25.52 -10.43 -12.60
C GLY A 484 27.00 -10.58 -12.25
N TYR A 485 27.81 -10.69 -13.26
CA TYR A 485 29.27 -10.74 -13.19
C TYR A 485 29.89 -9.34 -13.38
N SER A 486 31.16 -9.19 -13.05
CA SER A 486 31.92 -7.93 -13.22
C SER A 486 32.11 -7.52 -14.68
N ASP A 487 32.03 -8.48 -15.61
CA ASP A 487 32.07 -8.25 -17.06
C ASP A 487 30.75 -7.72 -17.66
N GLY A 488 29.75 -7.44 -16.82
CA GLY A 488 28.44 -6.97 -17.23
C GLY A 488 27.50 -8.07 -17.74
N THR A 489 27.90 -9.36 -17.68
CA THR A 489 27.03 -10.49 -18.06
C THR A 489 26.22 -11.01 -16.89
N PHE A 490 25.08 -11.65 -17.17
CA PHE A 490 24.33 -12.46 -16.22
C PHE A 490 24.82 -13.91 -16.17
N GLY A 491 25.24 -14.46 -17.31
CA GLY A 491 25.64 -15.85 -17.48
C GLY A 491 24.44 -16.80 -17.52
N ILE A 492 23.50 -16.58 -18.45
CA ILE A 492 22.19 -17.29 -18.51
C ILE A 492 22.36 -18.81 -18.41
N ASP A 493 23.26 -19.37 -19.23
CA ASP A 493 23.47 -20.81 -19.38
C ASP A 493 24.61 -21.35 -18.52
N LYS A 494 25.32 -20.47 -17.76
CA LYS A 494 26.34 -20.92 -16.85
C LYS A 494 25.73 -21.76 -15.73
N SER A 495 26.32 -22.94 -15.48
CA SER A 495 25.97 -23.77 -14.32
C SER A 495 26.24 -23.00 -13.04
N CYS A 496 25.35 -23.16 -12.08
CA CYS A 496 25.46 -22.48 -10.79
C CYS A 496 26.04 -23.42 -9.75
N THR A 497 26.96 -22.91 -8.92
CA THR A 497 27.47 -23.69 -7.79
C THR A 497 26.50 -23.70 -6.62
N ARG A 498 26.65 -24.66 -5.69
CA ARG A 498 25.84 -24.73 -4.48
C ARG A 498 26.01 -23.48 -3.61
N GLY A 499 27.23 -22.91 -3.57
CA GLY A 499 27.51 -21.64 -2.86
C GLY A 499 26.73 -20.47 -3.48
N GLU A 500 26.76 -20.33 -4.80
CA GLU A 500 25.99 -19.31 -5.52
C GLU A 500 24.48 -19.49 -5.32
N MET A 501 23.98 -20.73 -5.39
CA MET A 501 22.58 -21.03 -5.15
C MET A 501 22.14 -20.60 -3.74
N MET A 502 22.95 -20.90 -2.73
CA MET A 502 22.64 -20.48 -1.35
C MET A 502 22.64 -18.96 -1.21
N MET A 503 23.52 -18.24 -1.91
CA MET A 503 23.53 -16.79 -1.98
C MET A 503 22.26 -16.24 -2.62
N PHE A 504 21.75 -16.85 -3.70
CA PHE A 504 20.48 -16.48 -4.31
C PHE A 504 19.31 -16.67 -3.33
N LEU A 505 19.24 -17.79 -2.64
CA LEU A 505 18.20 -18.08 -1.64
C LEU A 505 18.24 -17.12 -0.46
N TRP A 506 19.42 -16.82 0.06
CA TRP A 506 19.61 -15.89 1.18
C TRP A 506 19.19 -14.47 0.82
N ARG A 507 19.53 -14.03 -0.41
CA ARG A 507 19.09 -12.72 -0.93
C ARG A 507 17.60 -12.70 -1.20
N PHE A 508 17.04 -13.78 -1.74
CA PHE A 508 15.59 -13.94 -1.95
C PHE A 508 14.80 -13.89 -0.63
N ALA A 509 15.38 -14.39 0.46
CA ALA A 509 14.80 -14.31 1.81
C ALA A 509 15.05 -12.95 2.51
N GLY A 510 15.55 -11.91 1.82
CA GLY A 510 15.79 -10.59 2.41
C GLY A 510 17.10 -10.47 3.19
N LYS A 511 18.06 -11.37 3.02
CA LYS A 511 19.40 -11.37 3.68
C LYS A 511 19.34 -11.42 5.22
N PRO A 512 18.55 -12.30 5.82
CA PRO A 512 18.47 -12.38 7.29
C PRO A 512 19.85 -12.67 7.90
N THR A 513 20.16 -12.00 9.00
CA THR A 513 21.46 -12.16 9.69
C THR A 513 21.51 -13.52 10.40
N PRO A 514 22.46 -14.43 10.07
CA PRO A 514 22.60 -15.69 10.78
C PRO A 514 23.15 -15.47 12.20
N LYS A 515 22.81 -16.36 13.13
CA LYS A 515 23.42 -16.37 14.46
C LYS A 515 24.92 -16.70 14.36
N THR A 516 25.74 -15.95 15.07
CA THR A 516 27.20 -16.18 15.10
C THR A 516 27.51 -17.53 15.76
N VAL A 517 28.45 -18.26 15.17
CA VAL A 517 28.96 -19.55 15.70
C VAL A 517 30.47 -19.51 15.86
N SER A 518 30.98 -20.24 16.85
CA SER A 518 32.43 -20.35 17.10
C SER A 518 33.17 -21.07 15.97
N LYS A 519 32.53 -22.07 15.34
CA LYS A 519 33.08 -22.91 14.27
C LYS A 519 32.13 -23.00 13.09
N SER A 520 32.65 -23.04 11.85
CA SER A 520 31.84 -23.26 10.66
C SER A 520 31.13 -24.63 10.75
N PRO A 521 29.83 -24.73 10.34
CA PRO A 521 29.13 -26.01 10.31
C PRO A 521 29.67 -26.97 9.23
N PHE A 522 30.50 -26.48 8.30
CA PHE A 522 31.03 -27.28 7.19
C PHE A 522 32.57 -27.08 7.06
N LYS A 523 33.28 -28.18 6.79
CA LYS A 523 34.74 -28.21 6.71
C LYS A 523 35.31 -27.39 5.55
N ASP A 524 34.56 -27.30 4.44
CA ASP A 524 34.96 -26.61 3.20
C ASP A 524 34.42 -25.17 3.10
N VAL A 525 33.86 -24.61 4.19
CA VAL A 525 33.32 -23.26 4.21
C VAL A 525 33.99 -22.44 5.31
N PRO A 526 35.13 -21.78 5.03
CA PRO A 526 35.82 -20.92 6.00
C PRO A 526 35.00 -19.65 6.27
N LYS A 527 35.20 -19.03 7.46
CA LYS A 527 34.38 -17.88 7.92
C LYS A 527 34.54 -16.60 7.08
N ASP A 528 35.69 -16.43 6.43
CA ASP A 528 36.02 -15.32 5.54
C ASP A 528 35.48 -15.51 4.11
N HIS A 529 34.95 -16.69 3.78
CA HIS A 529 34.41 -16.96 2.44
C HIS A 529 33.19 -16.11 2.11
N THR A 530 33.14 -15.57 0.91
CA THR A 530 32.05 -14.69 0.40
C THR A 530 30.64 -15.26 0.64
N PHE A 531 30.48 -16.59 0.55
CA PHE A 531 29.20 -17.26 0.73
C PHE A 531 28.93 -17.72 2.18
N TYR A 532 29.87 -17.48 3.11
CA TYR A 532 29.77 -17.98 4.48
C TYR A 532 28.46 -17.61 5.17
N LYS A 533 28.09 -16.33 5.17
CA LYS A 533 26.85 -15.86 5.83
C LYS A 533 25.61 -16.53 5.26
N ALA A 534 25.53 -16.68 3.94
CA ALA A 534 24.41 -17.31 3.27
C ALA A 534 24.32 -18.82 3.59
N ILE A 535 25.47 -19.52 3.60
CA ILE A 535 25.54 -20.96 3.89
C ILE A 535 25.23 -21.21 5.37
N LEU A 536 25.78 -20.41 6.29
CA LEU A 536 25.49 -20.49 7.71
C LEU A 536 23.99 -20.29 8.00
N TRP A 537 23.39 -19.27 7.40
CA TRP A 537 21.95 -19.04 7.47
C TRP A 537 21.16 -20.24 6.95
N GLY A 538 21.53 -20.80 5.80
CA GLY A 538 20.86 -21.96 5.21
C GLY A 538 20.96 -23.20 6.08
N ALA A 539 22.09 -23.41 6.78
CA ALA A 539 22.26 -24.49 7.74
C ALA A 539 21.38 -24.31 8.98
N GLN A 540 21.36 -23.11 9.55
CA GLN A 540 20.57 -22.76 10.74
C GLN A 540 19.05 -22.87 10.50
N ASN A 541 18.60 -22.62 9.28
CA ASN A 541 17.19 -22.71 8.90
C ASN A 541 16.81 -24.05 8.23
N GLY A 542 17.67 -25.08 8.32
CA GLY A 542 17.38 -26.42 7.81
C GLY A 542 17.29 -26.51 6.28
N ILE A 543 17.69 -25.47 5.55
CA ILE A 543 17.63 -25.45 4.07
C ILE A 543 18.69 -26.42 3.51
N THR A 544 19.85 -26.50 4.16
CA THR A 544 20.91 -27.46 3.82
C THR A 544 21.40 -28.19 5.05
N LYS A 545 21.81 -29.46 4.85
CA LYS A 545 22.50 -30.28 5.86
C LYS A 545 23.95 -30.60 5.45
N GLY A 546 24.38 -30.13 4.27
CA GLY A 546 25.67 -30.52 3.68
C GLY A 546 25.65 -31.99 3.21
N TYR A 547 26.85 -32.54 3.10
CA TYR A 547 27.10 -33.94 2.77
C TYR A 547 27.50 -34.73 4.02
N SER A 548 27.41 -36.06 3.94
CA SER A 548 27.77 -36.97 5.04
C SER A 548 29.25 -36.89 5.46
N ASP A 549 30.13 -36.42 4.57
CA ASP A 549 31.56 -36.19 4.84
C ASP A 549 31.83 -34.91 5.64
N GLY A 550 30.79 -34.15 6.01
CA GLY A 550 30.88 -32.89 6.74
C GLY A 550 31.19 -31.67 5.86
N THR A 551 31.13 -31.80 4.54
CA THR A 551 31.31 -30.67 3.61
C THR A 551 29.97 -30.12 3.15
N PHE A 552 29.96 -28.85 2.72
CA PHE A 552 28.83 -28.24 2.02
C PHE A 552 28.88 -28.49 0.49
N GLY A 553 30.08 -28.64 -0.05
CA GLY A 553 30.33 -28.72 -1.49
C GLY A 553 30.22 -27.38 -2.18
N ILE A 554 30.86 -26.35 -1.65
CA ILE A 554 30.66 -24.93 -2.02
C ILE A 554 30.84 -24.68 -3.52
N ASN A 555 31.83 -25.33 -4.16
CA ASN A 555 32.14 -25.19 -5.57
C ASN A 555 31.51 -26.26 -6.46
N ARG A 556 30.77 -27.23 -5.90
CA ARG A 556 30.06 -28.25 -6.69
C ARG A 556 28.85 -27.61 -7.39
N ASN A 557 28.61 -27.97 -8.63
CA ASN A 557 27.40 -27.54 -9.34
C ASN A 557 26.16 -28.05 -8.61
N VAL A 558 25.15 -27.19 -8.51
CA VAL A 558 23.85 -27.57 -7.97
C VAL A 558 23.01 -28.26 -9.06
N THR A 559 22.47 -29.43 -8.77
CA THR A 559 21.53 -30.08 -9.69
C THR A 559 20.15 -29.47 -9.60
N ARG A 560 19.33 -29.63 -10.65
CA ARG A 560 17.94 -29.15 -10.67
C ARG A 560 17.12 -29.76 -9.52
N GLY A 561 17.34 -31.05 -9.19
CA GLY A 561 16.69 -31.69 -8.05
C GLY A 561 17.09 -31.08 -6.71
N ALA A 562 18.38 -30.82 -6.50
CA ALA A 562 18.88 -30.17 -5.29
C ALA A 562 18.39 -28.71 -5.18
N CYS A 563 18.33 -27.99 -6.29
CA CYS A 563 17.77 -26.64 -6.34
C CYS A 563 16.32 -26.60 -5.85
N MET A 564 15.48 -27.50 -6.38
CA MET A 564 14.07 -27.60 -5.97
C MET A 564 13.92 -28.00 -4.50
N MET A 565 14.79 -28.90 -3.99
CA MET A 565 14.82 -29.30 -2.57
C MET A 565 15.15 -28.10 -1.67
N PHE A 566 16.14 -27.28 -2.01
CA PHE A 566 16.50 -26.10 -1.23
C PHE A 566 15.32 -25.10 -1.20
N LEU A 567 14.69 -24.86 -2.34
CA LEU A 567 13.55 -23.96 -2.44
C LEU A 567 12.34 -24.47 -1.64
N TRP A 568 12.02 -25.75 -1.72
CA TRP A 568 10.95 -26.38 -0.96
C TRP A 568 11.19 -26.27 0.56
N ARG A 569 12.43 -26.48 1.01
CA ARG A 569 12.81 -26.29 2.41
C ARG A 569 12.70 -24.83 2.85
N LEU A 570 13.11 -23.89 2.01
CA LEU A 570 12.96 -22.46 2.27
C LEU A 570 11.49 -22.08 2.47
N LYS A 571 10.58 -22.69 1.74
CA LYS A 571 9.12 -22.46 1.85
C LYS A 571 8.45 -23.28 2.98
N GLY A 572 9.20 -23.83 3.93
CA GLY A 572 8.68 -24.57 5.09
C GLY A 572 8.27 -26.01 4.81
N GLN A 573 8.73 -26.60 3.72
CA GLN A 573 8.49 -27.99 3.34
C GLN A 573 6.98 -28.34 3.22
N PRO A 574 6.17 -27.55 2.51
CA PRO A 574 4.73 -27.82 2.41
C PRO A 574 4.45 -29.18 1.79
N ASN A 575 3.50 -29.93 2.35
CA ASN A 575 3.14 -31.24 1.84
C ASN A 575 2.44 -31.12 0.48
N PRO A 576 2.95 -31.73 -0.60
CA PRO A 576 2.25 -31.77 -1.87
C PRO A 576 1.07 -32.74 -1.81
N THR A 577 0.03 -32.50 -2.60
CA THR A 577 -1.06 -33.44 -2.80
C THR A 577 -0.55 -34.71 -3.50
N ASN A 578 -0.86 -35.88 -2.98
CA ASN A 578 -0.45 -37.12 -3.61
C ASN A 578 -1.12 -37.30 -4.97
N VAL A 579 -0.34 -37.83 -5.91
CA VAL A 579 -0.80 -38.13 -7.27
C VAL A 579 -0.57 -39.61 -7.57
N SER A 580 -1.45 -40.21 -8.38
CA SER A 580 -1.31 -41.60 -8.82
C SER A 580 -0.06 -41.79 -9.68
N LYS A 581 0.21 -40.84 -10.59
CA LYS A 581 1.35 -40.84 -11.51
C LYS A 581 2.33 -39.69 -11.19
N PRO A 582 3.66 -39.96 -11.15
CA PRO A 582 4.65 -38.88 -11.03
C PRO A 582 4.50 -37.87 -12.17
N PRO A 583 4.72 -36.57 -11.90
CA PRO A 583 4.59 -35.53 -12.92
C PRO A 583 5.68 -35.60 -14.00
N PHE A 584 6.79 -36.28 -13.73
CA PHE A 584 7.94 -36.40 -14.63
C PHE A 584 8.45 -37.85 -14.69
N LYS A 585 8.84 -38.28 -15.88
CA LYS A 585 9.25 -39.68 -16.15
C LYS A 585 10.55 -40.09 -15.42
N ASP A 586 11.46 -39.12 -15.19
CA ASP A 586 12.76 -39.31 -14.53
C ASP A 586 12.74 -39.08 -13.00
N VAL A 587 11.56 -38.91 -12.39
CA VAL A 587 11.41 -38.63 -10.96
C VAL A 587 10.53 -39.69 -10.31
N PRO A 588 11.09 -40.87 -9.93
CA PRO A 588 10.33 -41.91 -9.27
C PRO A 588 9.88 -41.49 -7.87
N LYS A 589 8.75 -42.04 -7.39
CA LYS A 589 8.17 -41.72 -6.06
C LYS A 589 9.12 -42.01 -4.89
N THR A 590 10.06 -42.92 -5.07
CA THR A 590 11.07 -43.31 -4.07
C THR A 590 12.25 -42.32 -3.99
N HIS A 591 12.39 -41.41 -4.95
CA HIS A 591 13.51 -40.48 -4.98
C HIS A 591 13.45 -39.46 -3.85
N SER A 592 14.57 -39.18 -3.19
CA SER A 592 14.65 -38.25 -2.05
C SER A 592 14.13 -36.81 -2.36
N TYR A 593 14.19 -36.37 -3.62
CA TYR A 593 13.68 -35.07 -4.07
C TYR A 593 12.25 -35.12 -4.58
N TYR A 594 11.58 -36.27 -4.56
CA TYR A 594 10.23 -36.46 -5.13
C TYR A 594 9.23 -35.44 -4.58
N LYS A 595 9.11 -35.32 -3.25
CA LYS A 595 8.15 -34.40 -2.62
C LYS A 595 8.39 -32.94 -3.03
N ALA A 596 9.65 -32.50 -3.07
CA ALA A 596 10.01 -31.15 -3.46
C ALA A 596 9.67 -30.86 -4.93
N ILE A 597 9.95 -31.82 -5.83
CA ILE A 597 9.67 -31.69 -7.27
C ILE A 597 8.17 -31.75 -7.54
N LEU A 598 7.43 -32.63 -6.84
CA LEU A 598 5.97 -32.70 -6.94
C LEU A 598 5.32 -31.39 -6.50
N TRP A 599 5.74 -30.84 -5.34
CA TRP A 599 5.30 -29.53 -4.89
C TRP A 599 5.59 -28.44 -5.92
N GLY A 600 6.81 -28.38 -6.45
CA GLY A 600 7.21 -27.40 -7.45
C GLY A 600 6.41 -27.51 -8.75
N SER A 601 6.01 -28.72 -9.15
CA SER A 601 5.12 -28.94 -10.29
C SER A 601 3.69 -28.46 -10.00
N GLN A 602 3.12 -28.80 -8.84
CA GLN A 602 1.77 -28.38 -8.43
C GLN A 602 1.65 -26.86 -8.28
N LYS A 603 2.70 -26.20 -7.79
CA LYS A 603 2.77 -24.74 -7.67
C LYS A 603 3.21 -24.04 -8.96
N LYS A 604 3.30 -24.77 -10.08
CA LYS A 604 3.73 -24.24 -11.39
C LYS A 604 5.13 -23.57 -11.37
N ILE A 605 5.94 -23.88 -10.37
CA ILE A 605 7.33 -23.41 -10.27
C ILE A 605 8.17 -24.05 -11.37
N THR A 606 7.87 -25.30 -11.70
CA THR A 606 8.50 -26.03 -12.81
C THR A 606 7.47 -26.80 -13.64
N ASN A 607 7.67 -26.78 -14.94
CA ASN A 607 6.92 -27.63 -15.90
C ASN A 607 7.82 -28.76 -16.47
N GLY A 608 9.05 -28.90 -15.92
CA GLY A 608 10.04 -29.79 -16.53
C GLY A 608 10.45 -29.33 -17.92
N TYR A 609 10.90 -30.26 -18.75
CA TYR A 609 11.16 -30.01 -20.16
C TYR A 609 9.89 -30.26 -20.98
N THR A 610 9.43 -29.23 -21.70
CA THR A 610 8.17 -29.28 -22.46
C THR A 610 8.37 -29.61 -23.93
N SER A 611 9.63 -29.62 -24.41
CA SER A 611 9.99 -29.86 -25.81
C SER A 611 11.33 -30.61 -25.93
N GLY A 612 11.67 -31.01 -27.15
CA GLY A 612 12.93 -31.70 -27.47
C GLY A 612 13.01 -33.14 -26.92
N ALA A 613 14.19 -33.72 -26.99
CA ALA A 613 14.46 -35.12 -26.58
C ALA A 613 14.16 -35.38 -25.08
N LYS A 614 14.17 -34.35 -24.25
CA LYS A 614 13.91 -34.42 -22.80
C LYS A 614 12.44 -34.15 -22.42
N LYS A 615 11.53 -34.05 -23.38
CA LYS A 615 10.11 -33.77 -23.13
C LYS A 615 9.50 -34.76 -22.11
N GLY A 616 8.86 -34.19 -21.07
CA GLY A 616 8.21 -34.93 -20.01
C GLY A 616 9.15 -35.39 -18.90
N THR A 617 10.41 -34.93 -18.89
CA THR A 617 11.36 -35.12 -17.79
C THR A 617 11.57 -33.83 -16.99
N PHE A 618 12.05 -33.97 -15.77
CA PHE A 618 12.48 -32.86 -14.92
C PHE A 618 13.97 -32.54 -15.08
N GLY A 619 14.79 -33.52 -15.38
CA GLY A 619 16.26 -33.44 -15.41
C GLY A 619 16.86 -33.41 -14.01
N ILE A 620 16.47 -34.35 -13.15
CA ILE A 620 16.73 -34.33 -11.70
C ILE A 620 18.22 -34.21 -11.35
N ASN A 621 19.10 -34.87 -12.12
CA ASN A 621 20.54 -34.90 -11.92
C ASN A 621 21.31 -33.88 -12.80
N GLU A 622 20.61 -33.15 -13.64
CA GLU A 622 21.25 -32.15 -14.51
C GLU A 622 21.65 -30.90 -13.71
N ASN A 623 22.78 -30.32 -14.09
CA ASN A 623 23.22 -29.06 -13.52
C ASN A 623 22.16 -27.96 -13.77
N CYS A 624 21.83 -27.19 -12.74
CA CYS A 624 20.91 -26.09 -12.87
C CYS A 624 21.66 -24.84 -13.33
N THR A 625 21.17 -24.20 -14.41
CA THR A 625 21.78 -22.96 -14.87
C THR A 625 21.28 -21.76 -14.07
N ARG A 626 22.02 -20.66 -14.10
CA ARG A 626 21.64 -19.42 -13.41
C ARG A 626 20.28 -18.90 -13.88
N GLY A 627 20.00 -18.96 -15.20
CA GLY A 627 18.70 -18.60 -15.76
C GLY A 627 17.55 -19.44 -15.23
N GLN A 628 17.76 -20.76 -15.10
CA GLN A 628 16.77 -21.68 -14.51
C GLN A 628 16.53 -21.39 -13.03
N ILE A 629 17.58 -21.14 -12.24
CA ILE A 629 17.47 -20.84 -10.80
C ILE A 629 16.62 -19.59 -10.56
N VAL A 630 16.96 -18.47 -11.22
CA VAL A 630 16.18 -17.24 -11.01
C VAL A 630 14.74 -17.40 -11.51
N THR A 631 14.49 -18.29 -12.50
CA THR A 631 13.13 -18.61 -12.94
C THR A 631 12.37 -19.40 -11.89
N PHE A 632 13.00 -20.35 -11.21
CA PHE A 632 12.36 -21.07 -10.10
C PHE A 632 12.05 -20.12 -8.94
N LEU A 633 12.96 -19.22 -8.60
CA LEU A 633 12.74 -18.21 -7.57
C LEU A 633 11.62 -17.23 -7.95
N TYR A 634 11.62 -16.78 -9.20
CA TYR A 634 10.59 -15.88 -9.75
C TYR A 634 9.18 -16.48 -9.67
N ARG A 635 9.05 -17.77 -9.97
CA ARG A 635 7.76 -18.48 -9.91
C ARG A 635 7.36 -18.90 -8.49
N ALA A 636 8.28 -18.84 -7.55
CA ALA A 636 8.07 -19.21 -6.13
C ALA A 636 7.93 -17.97 -5.20
N LYS A 637 7.91 -16.75 -5.78
CA LYS A 637 7.76 -15.52 -5.01
C LYS A 637 6.39 -15.40 -4.33
#